data_a2091638b2b5ee8a238fcb22d98efafc
#
_entry.id   a2091638b2b5ee8a238fcb22d98efafc
#
_cell.length_a   1.000
_cell.length_b   1.000
_cell.length_c   1.000
_cell.angle_alpha   90.00
_cell.angle_beta   90.00
_cell.angle_gamma   90.00
#
_symmetry.space_group_name_H-M   'P 1'
#
loop_
_entity.id
_entity.type
_entity.pdbx_description
1 polymer ?
#
loop_
_entity_poly.entity_id
_entity_poly.type
_entity_poly.pdbx_seq_one_letter_code
_entity_poly.pdbx_strand_id
1 'polypeptide(L)'
;GVSSTFIYLFILFGAYLEVTGLGKFFVDIANAVAGWASGGPAKVAVISSALEGTVSGSSVANVVGSGSFTIPMMKKLGYSKEFAGAVEASASTGGQIMPPVMGAAAFLMAEFVGVPYVDVAKAAAIPALLYYMGVWLGVHFEAKRCGLKGIPFNELPKWKTLLMEKGH
;
A
#
# COMPACT_ATOMS: atom_id res chain seq x y z
N GLY A 1 0.42 27.71 -12.34
CA GLY A 1 1.26 26.84 -13.16
C GLY A 1 0.65 25.47 -13.29
N VAL A 2 0.98 24.74 -14.34
CA VAL A 2 0.44 23.38 -14.64
C VAL A 2 0.58 22.43 -13.46
N SER A 3 1.72 22.45 -12.75
CA SER A 3 1.98 21.59 -11.58
C SER A 3 0.98 21.79 -10.45
N SER A 4 0.60 23.05 -10.13
CA SER A 4 -0.33 23.29 -9.03
C SER A 4 -1.73 22.73 -9.30
N THR A 5 -2.18 22.80 -10.55
CA THR A 5 -3.49 22.28 -10.96
C THR A 5 -3.52 20.75 -10.93
N PHE A 6 -2.49 20.11 -11.47
CA PHE A 6 -2.42 18.64 -11.47
C PHE A 6 -2.26 18.10 -10.06
N ILE A 7 -1.37 18.67 -9.22
CA ILE A 7 -1.20 18.24 -7.83
C ILE A 7 -2.52 18.36 -7.05
N TYR A 8 -3.22 19.50 -7.21
CA TYR A 8 -4.52 19.70 -6.55
C TYR A 8 -5.56 18.66 -6.98
N LEU A 9 -5.69 18.39 -8.27
CA LEU A 9 -6.63 17.41 -8.80
C LEU A 9 -6.31 15.99 -8.32
N PHE A 10 -5.04 15.59 -8.28
CA PHE A 10 -4.64 14.27 -7.79
C PHE A 10 -4.87 14.13 -6.29
N ILE A 11 -4.59 15.16 -5.48
CA ILE A 11 -4.86 15.13 -4.04
C ILE A 11 -6.38 15.03 -3.80
N LEU A 12 -7.18 15.80 -4.52
CA LEU A 12 -8.64 15.78 -4.42
C LEU A 12 -9.18 14.39 -4.81
N PHE A 13 -8.69 13.84 -5.91
CA PHE A 13 -9.07 12.51 -6.38
C PHE A 13 -8.70 11.42 -5.38
N GLY A 14 -7.48 11.45 -4.83
CA GLY A 14 -7.03 10.52 -3.80
C GLY A 14 -7.89 10.60 -2.53
N ALA A 15 -8.19 11.80 -2.05
CA ALA A 15 -9.07 12.01 -0.90
C ALA A 15 -10.50 11.50 -1.16
N TYR A 16 -11.03 11.70 -2.36
CA TYR A 16 -12.34 11.17 -2.75
C TYR A 16 -12.35 9.63 -2.74
N LEU A 17 -11.33 9.00 -3.31
CA LEU A 17 -11.22 7.55 -3.33
C LEU A 17 -11.08 6.94 -1.92
N GLU A 18 -10.38 7.63 -1.02
CA GLU A 18 -10.25 7.20 0.37
C GLU A 18 -11.62 7.14 1.07
N VAL A 19 -12.47 8.13 0.88
CA VAL A 19 -13.83 8.18 1.45
C VAL A 19 -14.74 7.09 0.88
N THR A 20 -14.49 6.61 -0.35
CA THR A 20 -15.29 5.52 -0.96
C THR A 20 -15.02 4.14 -0.38
N GLY A 21 -14.09 3.99 0.56
CA GLY A 21 -13.73 2.71 1.18
C GLY A 21 -12.76 1.86 0.36
N LEU A 22 -12.08 2.46 -0.60
CA LEU A 22 -11.10 1.80 -1.46
C LEU A 22 -9.96 1.15 -0.66
N GLY A 23 -9.53 1.77 0.45
CA GLY A 23 -8.52 1.20 1.35
C GLY A 23 -8.92 -0.18 1.88
N LYS A 24 -10.16 -0.33 2.33
CA LYS A 24 -10.67 -1.65 2.76
C LYS A 24 -10.68 -2.67 1.61
N PHE A 25 -11.07 -2.25 0.42
CA PHE A 25 -11.07 -3.11 -0.76
C PHE A 25 -9.65 -3.61 -1.10
N PHE A 26 -8.64 -2.75 -1.04
CA PHE A 26 -7.25 -3.14 -1.24
C PHE A 26 -6.73 -4.08 -0.16
N VAL A 27 -7.11 -3.88 1.10
CA VAL A 27 -6.79 -4.80 2.19
C VAL A 27 -7.44 -6.17 1.96
N ASP A 28 -8.69 -6.22 1.51
CA ASP A 28 -9.40 -7.47 1.21
C ASP A 28 -8.73 -8.22 0.04
N ILE A 29 -8.31 -7.53 -1.03
CA ILE A 29 -7.53 -8.11 -2.12
C ILE A 29 -6.19 -8.65 -1.61
N ALA A 30 -5.46 -7.84 -0.84
CA ALA A 30 -4.17 -8.23 -0.29
C ALA A 30 -4.28 -9.45 0.64
N ASN A 31 -5.36 -9.56 1.43
CA ASN A 31 -5.67 -10.72 2.26
C ASN A 31 -5.88 -11.98 1.42
N ALA A 32 -6.61 -11.87 0.31
CA ALA A 32 -6.84 -13.00 -0.58
C ALA A 32 -5.55 -13.51 -1.24
N VAL A 33 -4.60 -12.59 -1.53
CA VAL A 33 -3.31 -12.91 -2.17
C VAL A 33 -2.28 -13.46 -1.18
N ALA A 34 -2.13 -12.84 -0.01
CA ALA A 34 -1.00 -13.09 0.88
C ALA A 34 -1.37 -13.42 2.34
N GLY A 35 -2.64 -13.32 2.71
CA GLY A 35 -3.08 -13.53 4.09
C GLY A 35 -2.76 -14.92 4.64
N TRP A 36 -2.78 -15.95 3.81
CA TRP A 36 -2.47 -17.33 4.15
C TRP A 36 -0.99 -17.63 4.37
N ALA A 37 -0.12 -16.78 3.84
CA ALA A 37 1.32 -17.01 3.92
C ALA A 37 1.88 -16.76 5.33
N SER A 38 3.03 -17.37 5.65
CA SER A 38 3.75 -17.05 6.88
C SER A 38 3.97 -15.54 7.01
N GLY A 39 3.53 -14.97 8.15
CA GLY A 39 3.52 -13.52 8.35
C GLY A 39 2.45 -12.78 7.53
N GLY A 40 1.37 -13.47 7.17
CA GLY A 40 0.30 -12.97 6.30
C GLY A 40 -0.11 -11.53 6.52
N PRO A 41 -0.54 -11.11 7.74
CA PRO A 41 -1.00 -9.75 7.98
C PRO A 41 0.01 -8.64 7.68
N ALA A 42 1.28 -8.88 7.98
CA ALA A 42 2.31 -7.89 7.66
C ALA A 42 2.59 -7.85 6.13
N LYS A 43 2.47 -8.98 5.44
CA LYS A 43 2.52 -9.02 3.97
C LYS A 43 1.30 -8.37 3.33
N VAL A 44 0.13 -8.53 3.94
CA VAL A 44 -1.10 -7.83 3.54
C VAL A 44 -0.90 -6.32 3.65
N ALA A 45 -0.31 -5.84 4.73
CA ALA A 45 0.01 -4.42 4.87
C ALA A 45 0.91 -3.91 3.73
N VAL A 46 1.95 -4.67 3.36
CA VAL A 46 2.84 -4.30 2.24
C VAL A 46 2.10 -4.23 0.91
N ILE A 47 1.27 -5.23 0.59
CA ILE A 47 0.54 -5.27 -0.69
C ILE A 47 -0.56 -4.20 -0.71
N SER A 48 -1.36 -4.06 0.36
CA SER A 48 -2.42 -3.06 0.39
C SER A 48 -1.87 -1.64 0.27
N SER A 49 -0.77 -1.33 0.98
CA SER A 49 -0.11 -0.03 0.86
C SER A 49 0.49 0.20 -0.53
N ALA A 50 0.99 -0.85 -1.21
CA ALA A 50 1.45 -0.73 -2.58
C ALA A 50 0.30 -0.39 -3.53
N LEU A 51 -0.84 -1.09 -3.40
CA LEU A 51 -2.04 -0.82 -4.21
C LEU A 51 -2.62 0.57 -3.93
N GLU A 52 -2.76 0.95 -2.66
CA GLU A 52 -3.26 2.26 -2.25
C GLU A 52 -2.33 3.38 -2.72
N GLY A 53 -1.01 3.15 -2.66
CA GLY A 53 0.02 4.07 -3.14
C GLY A 53 -0.11 4.39 -4.62
N THR A 54 -0.57 3.44 -5.46
CA THR A 54 -0.81 3.70 -6.90
C THR A 54 -1.85 4.79 -7.15
N VAL A 55 -2.71 5.05 -6.18
CA VAL A 55 -3.87 5.95 -6.30
C VAL A 55 -3.70 7.20 -5.46
N SER A 56 -3.22 7.07 -4.22
CA SER A 56 -3.12 8.18 -3.27
C SER A 56 -1.84 9.01 -3.44
N GLY A 57 -0.71 8.35 -3.73
CA GLY A 57 0.61 8.99 -3.73
C GLY A 57 1.02 9.61 -2.38
N SER A 58 0.26 9.36 -1.31
CA SER A 58 0.44 9.94 0.02
C SER A 58 0.70 8.87 1.06
N SER A 59 1.89 8.92 1.70
CA SER A 59 2.21 8.00 2.80
C SER A 59 1.30 8.19 4.00
N VAL A 60 0.87 9.42 4.29
CA VAL A 60 -0.02 9.72 5.41
C VAL A 60 -1.42 9.15 5.16
N ALA A 61 -1.96 9.36 3.95
CA ALA A 61 -3.26 8.79 3.57
C ALA A 61 -3.23 7.26 3.64
N ASN A 62 -2.17 6.61 3.15
CA ASN A 62 -2.02 5.17 3.22
C ASN A 62 -1.99 4.65 4.67
N VAL A 63 -1.23 5.31 5.58
CA VAL A 63 -1.20 4.91 7.00
C VAL A 63 -2.58 5.02 7.63
N VAL A 64 -3.36 6.04 7.29
CA VAL A 64 -4.72 6.22 7.83
C VAL A 64 -5.68 5.21 7.19
N GLY A 65 -5.62 5.01 5.88
CA GLY A 65 -6.47 4.10 5.12
C GLY A 65 -6.22 2.63 5.48
N SER A 66 -5.13 2.06 4.97
CA SER A 66 -4.81 0.65 5.19
C SER A 66 -4.40 0.34 6.63
N GLY A 67 -3.64 1.23 7.28
CA GLY A 67 -3.10 1.00 8.63
C GLY A 67 -4.17 0.86 9.70
N SER A 68 -5.33 1.50 9.54
CA SER A 68 -6.47 1.33 10.45
C SER A 68 -6.95 -0.13 10.54
N PHE A 69 -6.74 -0.92 9.50
CA PHE A 69 -7.09 -2.35 9.43
C PHE A 69 -5.88 -3.27 9.66
N THR A 70 -4.76 -2.96 9.04
CA THR A 70 -3.57 -3.83 9.04
C THR A 70 -2.84 -3.85 10.37
N ILE A 71 -2.71 -2.72 11.07
CA ILE A 71 -2.05 -2.64 12.38
C ILE A 71 -2.80 -3.50 13.43
N PRO A 72 -4.13 -3.37 13.63
CA PRO A 72 -4.86 -4.26 14.53
C PRO A 72 -4.74 -5.73 14.14
N MET A 73 -4.73 -6.05 12.83
CA MET A 73 -4.61 -7.42 12.32
C MET A 73 -3.24 -8.01 12.64
N MET A 74 -2.15 -7.27 12.44
CA MET A 74 -0.80 -7.69 12.82
C MET A 74 -0.69 -7.95 14.32
N LYS A 75 -1.24 -7.05 15.16
CA LYS A 75 -1.23 -7.19 16.62
C LYS A 75 -1.99 -8.43 17.10
N LYS A 76 -3.14 -8.75 16.51
CA LYS A 76 -3.92 -9.96 16.84
C LYS A 76 -3.16 -11.25 16.57
N LEU A 77 -2.26 -11.26 15.59
CA LEU A 77 -1.45 -12.42 15.24
C LEU A 77 -0.08 -12.48 15.92
N GLY A 78 0.16 -11.61 16.90
CA GLY A 78 1.32 -11.69 17.78
C GLY A 78 2.50 -10.81 17.39
N TYR A 79 2.34 -9.91 16.42
CA TYR A 79 3.37 -8.89 16.16
C TYR A 79 3.42 -7.85 17.27
N SER A 80 4.61 -7.38 17.62
CA SER A 80 4.76 -6.27 18.54
C SER A 80 4.14 -4.98 17.97
N LYS A 81 3.72 -4.07 18.84
CA LYS A 81 3.09 -2.80 18.43
C LYS A 81 4.05 -1.95 17.61
N GLU A 82 5.31 -1.95 18.02
CA GLU A 82 6.40 -1.21 17.40
C GLU A 82 6.68 -1.74 16.00
N PHE A 83 6.74 -3.07 15.83
CA PHE A 83 6.97 -3.68 14.53
C PHE A 83 5.77 -3.47 13.60
N ALA A 84 4.54 -3.63 14.08
CA ALA A 84 3.35 -3.37 13.29
C ALA A 84 3.29 -1.92 12.78
N GLY A 85 3.61 -0.95 13.63
CA GLY A 85 3.72 0.46 13.24
C GLY A 85 4.86 0.71 12.24
N ALA A 86 6.02 0.08 12.44
CA ALA A 86 7.15 0.22 11.54
C ALA A 86 6.88 -0.37 10.16
N VAL A 87 6.24 -1.53 10.07
CA VAL A 87 5.83 -2.15 8.80
C VAL A 87 4.88 -1.25 8.04
N GLU A 88 3.84 -0.74 8.72
CA GLU A 88 2.86 0.14 8.10
C GLU A 88 3.49 1.45 7.61
N ALA A 89 4.29 2.11 8.45
CA ALA A 89 4.97 3.34 8.07
C ALA A 89 5.92 3.13 6.88
N SER A 90 6.70 2.03 6.88
CA SER A 90 7.60 1.70 5.79
C SER A 90 6.83 1.39 4.50
N ALA A 91 5.82 0.52 4.56
CA ALA A 91 5.02 0.15 3.40
C ALA A 91 4.30 1.36 2.79
N SER A 92 3.70 2.20 3.63
CA SER A 92 2.99 3.41 3.20
C SER A 92 3.92 4.46 2.59
N THR A 93 5.16 4.57 3.06
CA THR A 93 6.16 5.47 2.49
C THR A 93 6.46 5.12 1.03
N GLY A 94 6.48 3.84 0.67
CA GLY A 94 6.65 3.38 -0.70
C GLY A 94 5.57 3.88 -1.66
N GLY A 95 4.39 4.23 -1.18
CA GLY A 95 3.31 4.80 -1.98
C GLY A 95 3.68 6.11 -2.67
N GLN A 96 4.63 6.88 -2.10
CA GLN A 96 5.08 8.14 -2.71
C GLN A 96 5.88 7.94 -3.99
N ILE A 97 6.50 6.77 -4.16
CA ILE A 97 7.27 6.42 -5.36
C ILE A 97 6.54 5.43 -6.26
N MET A 98 5.34 4.97 -5.86
CA MET A 98 4.60 3.96 -6.62
C MET A 98 3.82 4.60 -7.77
N PRO A 99 4.14 4.27 -9.05
CA PRO A 99 3.38 4.77 -10.18
C PRO A 99 1.94 4.21 -10.17
N PRO A 100 0.99 4.87 -10.84
CA PRO A 100 1.13 6.05 -11.69
C PRO A 100 1.02 7.41 -10.98
N VAL A 101 0.39 7.49 -9.79
CA VAL A 101 0.10 8.80 -9.17
C VAL A 101 1.32 9.39 -8.47
N MET A 102 2.04 8.61 -7.67
CA MET A 102 3.22 9.03 -6.91
C MET A 102 2.98 10.26 -6.02
N GLY A 103 3.95 10.66 -5.23
CA GLY A 103 3.88 11.87 -4.41
C GLY A 103 4.13 13.15 -5.20
N ALA A 104 3.78 14.30 -4.59
CA ALA A 104 3.93 15.62 -5.20
C ALA A 104 5.36 15.92 -5.69
N ALA A 105 6.38 15.34 -5.05
CA ALA A 105 7.76 15.48 -5.45
C ALA A 105 8.04 14.99 -6.89
N ALA A 106 7.31 13.99 -7.37
CA ALA A 106 7.49 13.47 -8.73
C ALA A 106 7.08 14.49 -9.80
N PHE A 107 6.06 15.31 -9.52
CA PHE A 107 5.64 16.39 -10.42
C PHE A 107 6.69 17.50 -10.47
N LEU A 108 7.25 17.86 -9.31
CA LEU A 108 8.33 18.84 -9.24
C LEU A 108 9.60 18.32 -9.96
N MET A 109 9.90 17.03 -9.82
CA MET A 109 11.01 16.39 -10.52
C MET A 109 10.83 16.48 -12.04
N ALA A 110 9.65 16.18 -12.56
CA ALA A 110 9.34 16.30 -13.99
C ALA A 110 9.55 17.73 -14.49
N GLU A 111 9.12 18.73 -13.70
CA GLU A 111 9.25 20.15 -14.03
C GLU A 111 10.73 20.60 -14.01
N PHE A 112 11.51 20.24 -12.99
CA PHE A 112 12.90 20.62 -12.87
C PHE A 112 13.81 19.95 -13.90
N VAL A 113 13.54 18.68 -14.22
CA VAL A 113 14.32 17.93 -15.21
C VAL A 113 13.90 18.27 -16.64
N GLY A 114 12.69 18.84 -16.82
CA GLY A 114 12.16 19.22 -18.13
C GLY A 114 11.71 18.02 -18.96
N VAL A 115 11.26 16.93 -18.31
CA VAL A 115 10.74 15.73 -18.98
C VAL A 115 9.24 15.52 -18.70
N PRO A 116 8.52 14.82 -19.59
CA PRO A 116 7.13 14.45 -19.33
C PRO A 116 6.99 13.62 -18.04
N TYR A 117 5.92 13.87 -17.27
CA TYR A 117 5.63 13.12 -16.04
C TYR A 117 5.62 11.59 -16.25
N VAL A 118 5.11 11.14 -17.38
CA VAL A 118 5.03 9.70 -17.73
C VAL A 118 6.42 9.04 -17.77
N ASP A 119 7.45 9.76 -18.16
CA ASP A 119 8.81 9.22 -18.18
C ASP A 119 9.39 9.11 -16.78
N VAL A 120 9.08 10.06 -15.88
CA VAL A 120 9.39 9.94 -14.45
C VAL A 120 8.67 8.74 -13.85
N ALA A 121 7.38 8.55 -14.16
CA ALA A 121 6.59 7.42 -13.67
C ALA A 121 7.15 6.07 -14.14
N LYS A 122 7.55 5.96 -15.41
CA LYS A 122 8.21 4.74 -15.94
C LYS A 122 9.53 4.47 -15.22
N ALA A 123 10.35 5.50 -15.02
CA ALA A 123 11.64 5.37 -14.33
C ALA A 123 11.46 4.97 -12.86
N ALA A 124 10.39 5.44 -12.19
CA ALA A 124 10.08 5.12 -10.80
C ALA A 124 9.62 3.67 -10.58
N ALA A 125 9.13 2.98 -11.63
CA ALA A 125 8.57 1.65 -11.50
C ALA A 125 9.55 0.63 -10.92
N ILE A 126 10.79 0.60 -11.40
CA ILE A 126 11.83 -0.32 -10.92
C ILE A 126 12.22 -0.02 -9.47
N PRO A 127 12.58 1.22 -9.09
CA PRO A 127 12.83 1.58 -7.69
C PRO A 127 11.66 1.25 -6.77
N ALA A 128 10.43 1.50 -7.17
CA ALA A 128 9.23 1.17 -6.38
C ALA A 128 9.12 -0.33 -6.13
N LEU A 129 9.27 -1.17 -7.15
CA LEU A 129 9.24 -2.62 -7.01
C LEU A 129 10.36 -3.13 -6.08
N LEU A 130 11.57 -2.61 -6.23
CA LEU A 130 12.70 -2.97 -5.38
C LEU A 130 12.46 -2.56 -3.92
N TYR A 131 11.87 -1.39 -3.70
CA TYR A 131 11.49 -0.91 -2.38
C TYR A 131 10.51 -1.87 -1.70
N TYR A 132 9.39 -2.16 -2.35
CA TYR A 132 8.39 -3.08 -1.81
C TYR A 132 8.91 -4.50 -1.63
N MET A 133 9.78 -4.97 -2.51
CA MET A 133 10.46 -6.26 -2.34
C MET A 133 11.35 -6.27 -1.09
N GLY A 134 12.08 -5.18 -0.82
CA GLY A 134 12.89 -5.03 0.39
C GLY A 134 12.04 -5.09 1.66
N VAL A 135 10.94 -4.34 1.71
CA VAL A 135 9.99 -4.36 2.85
C VAL A 135 9.38 -5.76 3.01
N TRP A 136 8.97 -6.40 1.91
CA TRP A 136 8.42 -7.75 1.91
C TRP A 136 9.39 -8.79 2.48
N LEU A 137 10.67 -8.73 2.08
CA LEU A 137 11.70 -9.63 2.60
C LEU A 137 11.95 -9.40 4.09
N GLY A 138 12.04 -8.13 4.52
CA GLY A 138 12.16 -7.79 5.94
C GLY A 138 11.03 -8.38 6.78
N VAL A 139 9.80 -8.20 6.34
CA VAL A 139 8.60 -8.77 6.98
C VAL A 139 8.63 -10.29 6.98
N HIS A 140 9.06 -10.91 5.89
CA HIS A 140 9.12 -12.37 5.78
C HIS A 140 10.12 -12.99 6.76
N PHE A 141 11.32 -12.41 6.86
CA PHE A 141 12.34 -12.91 7.79
C PHE A 141 11.94 -12.68 9.25
N GLU A 142 11.35 -11.55 9.58
CA GLU A 142 10.86 -11.28 10.94
C GLU A 142 9.73 -12.25 11.32
N ALA A 143 8.79 -12.51 10.42
CA ALA A 143 7.74 -13.48 10.66
C ALA A 143 8.28 -14.89 10.93
N LYS A 144 9.32 -15.30 10.20
CA LYS A 144 10.01 -16.56 10.44
C LYS A 144 10.74 -16.58 11.78
N ARG A 145 11.41 -15.48 12.13
CA ARG A 145 12.12 -15.34 13.41
C ARG A 145 11.17 -15.47 14.59
N CYS A 146 9.98 -14.88 14.49
CA CYS A 146 8.96 -14.90 15.54
C CYS A 146 8.05 -16.14 15.47
N GLY A 147 8.21 -17.05 14.50
CA GLY A 147 7.37 -18.25 14.33
C GLY A 147 5.90 -17.92 13.99
N LEU A 148 5.63 -16.76 13.40
CA LEU A 148 4.27 -16.30 13.12
C LEU A 148 3.69 -17.00 11.89
N LYS A 149 2.49 -17.56 12.08
CA LYS A 149 1.73 -18.24 11.02
C LYS A 149 0.85 -17.24 10.27
N GLY A 150 0.37 -17.64 9.08
CA GLY A 150 -0.62 -16.87 8.33
C GLY A 150 -2.03 -17.01 8.92
N ILE A 151 -2.96 -16.27 8.33
CA ILE A 151 -4.38 -16.36 8.64
C ILE A 151 -4.91 -17.73 8.15
N PRO A 152 -5.70 -18.47 8.95
CA PRO A 152 -6.31 -19.71 8.49
C PRO A 152 -7.18 -19.50 7.23
N PHE A 153 -7.12 -20.42 6.29
CA PHE A 153 -7.86 -20.32 5.02
C PHE A 153 -9.37 -20.10 5.18
N ASN A 154 -9.94 -20.55 6.29
CA ASN A 154 -11.38 -20.39 6.58
C ASN A 154 -11.80 -18.95 6.90
N GLU A 155 -10.84 -18.10 7.30
CA GLU A 155 -11.06 -16.69 7.64
C GLU A 155 -10.70 -15.72 6.51
N LEU A 156 -10.19 -16.26 5.39
CA LEU A 156 -9.83 -15.44 4.24
C LEU A 156 -11.07 -15.07 3.41
N PRO A 157 -11.15 -13.83 2.91
CA PRO A 157 -12.23 -13.44 2.02
C PRO A 157 -12.18 -14.26 0.72
N LYS A 158 -13.33 -14.81 0.33
CA LYS A 158 -13.43 -15.60 -0.90
C LYS A 158 -13.45 -14.67 -2.12
N TRP A 159 -12.62 -14.95 -3.12
CA TRP A 159 -12.52 -14.18 -4.37
C TRP A 159 -13.88 -13.88 -5.04
N LYS A 160 -14.79 -14.85 -5.02
CA LYS A 160 -16.14 -14.68 -5.59
C LYS A 160 -16.95 -13.61 -4.85
N THR A 161 -16.85 -13.56 -3.52
CA THR A 161 -17.58 -12.59 -2.69
C THR A 161 -17.02 -11.17 -2.88
N LEU A 162 -15.69 -11.04 -3.02
CA LEU A 162 -15.05 -9.74 -3.26
C LEU A 162 -15.46 -9.10 -4.58
N LEU A 163 -15.54 -9.91 -5.66
CA LEU A 163 -15.89 -9.40 -6.99
C LEU A 163 -17.40 -9.17 -7.16
N MET A 164 -18.26 -9.92 -6.45
CA MET A 164 -19.72 -9.82 -6.59
C MET A 164 -20.36 -8.75 -5.68
N GLU A 165 -19.83 -8.54 -4.45
CA GLU A 165 -20.42 -7.60 -3.50
C GLU A 165 -19.87 -6.17 -3.58
N LYS A 166 -18.70 -5.98 -4.15
CA LYS A 166 -18.02 -4.67 -4.19
C LYS A 166 -17.70 -4.18 -5.61
N GLY A 167 -18.18 -4.88 -6.62
CA GLY A 167 -18.01 -4.52 -8.04
C GLY A 167 -19.07 -3.56 -8.59
N HIS A 168 -19.85 -2.91 -7.72
CA HIS A 168 -20.86 -1.90 -8.10
C HIS A 168 -20.45 -0.53 -7.62
#